data_91e37de452ac73a5c133aba9ec913e59
#
_entry.id   91e37de452ac73a5c133aba9ec913e59
#
_cell.length_a   1.000
_cell.length_b   1.000
_cell.length_c   1.000
_cell.angle_alpha   90.00
_cell.angle_beta   90.00
_cell.angle_gamma   90.00
#
_symmetry.space_group_name_H-M   'P 1'
#
loop_
_entity.id
_entity.type
_entity.pdbx_description
1 polymer ?
#
loop_
_entity_poly.entity_id
_entity_poly.type
_entity_poly.pdbx_seq_one_letter_code
_entity_poly.pdbx_strand_id
1 'polypeptide(L)'
;PYFILMKTLGLLNTSIGLIFAYSVTALPLCVWMLKGYFDTIPRELEEAARIDGCTQFQVFWKIIIPLSLPAIAVTALFSFLAAWNEFLLALTFNTSNDNYTLPVGLASFISPTKQLWGDFAALSIIAAIPIVFLFIIFQKYLINGLTAGSVKG
;
A
#
# COMPACT_ATOMS: atom_id res chain seq x y z
N PRO A 1 -18.88 -8.35 12.45
CA PRO A 1 -17.91 -9.37 12.86
C PRO A 1 -16.54 -8.78 13.12
N TYR A 2 -15.95 -8.00 12.14
CA TYR A 2 -14.58 -7.51 12.23
C TYR A 2 -14.37 -6.48 13.35
N PHE A 3 -15.30 -5.54 13.52
CA PHE A 3 -15.28 -4.59 14.64
C PHE A 3 -15.31 -5.30 16.01
N ILE A 4 -16.15 -6.33 16.15
CA ILE A 4 -16.24 -7.09 17.41
C ILE A 4 -14.92 -7.79 17.71
N LEU A 5 -14.28 -8.39 16.70
CA LEU A 5 -12.96 -9.01 16.85
C LEU A 5 -11.92 -8.00 17.32
N MET A 6 -11.83 -6.84 16.67
CA MET A 6 -10.89 -5.76 17.06
C MET A 6 -11.17 -5.25 18.48
N LYS A 7 -12.45 -5.16 18.86
CA LYS A 7 -12.85 -4.77 20.21
C LYS A 7 -12.41 -5.81 21.25
N THR A 8 -12.62 -7.10 20.99
CA THR A 8 -12.24 -8.17 21.93
C THR A 8 -10.74 -8.30 22.10
N LEU A 9 -9.97 -7.98 21.05
CA LEU A 9 -8.50 -7.95 21.08
C LEU A 9 -7.93 -6.67 21.70
N GLY A 10 -8.78 -5.69 22.05
CA GLY A 10 -8.32 -4.40 22.59
C GLY A 10 -7.56 -3.54 21.58
N LEU A 11 -7.79 -3.75 20.28
CA LEU A 11 -7.08 -3.08 19.19
C LEU A 11 -7.81 -1.83 18.64
N LEU A 12 -8.98 -1.48 19.19
CA LEU A 12 -9.66 -0.23 18.84
C LEU A 12 -8.85 0.97 19.36
N ASN A 13 -8.91 2.08 18.63
CA ASN A 13 -8.14 3.30 18.93
C ASN A 13 -6.62 3.10 18.99
N THR A 14 -6.10 2.12 18.25
CA THR A 14 -4.66 1.87 18.16
C THR A 14 -4.17 1.84 16.73
N SER A 15 -2.94 2.33 16.49
CA SER A 15 -2.29 2.23 15.17
C SER A 15 -2.10 0.78 14.73
N ILE A 16 -1.86 -0.14 15.68
CA ILE A 16 -1.71 -1.57 15.39
C ILE A 16 -3.03 -2.15 14.85
N GLY A 17 -4.17 -1.78 15.43
CA GLY A 17 -5.48 -2.19 14.93
C GLY A 17 -5.74 -1.72 13.50
N LEU A 18 -5.36 -0.48 13.16
CA LEU A 18 -5.45 0.02 11.79
C LEU A 18 -4.51 -0.71 10.83
N ILE A 19 -3.27 -1.01 11.24
CA ILE A 19 -2.33 -1.78 10.42
C ILE A 19 -2.93 -3.15 10.05
N PHE A 20 -3.49 -3.87 11.03
CA PHE A 20 -4.16 -5.14 10.76
C PHE A 20 -5.38 -4.96 9.85
N ALA A 21 -6.19 -3.94 10.09
CA ALA A 21 -7.37 -3.66 9.27
C ALA A 21 -6.99 -3.41 7.81
N TYR A 22 -6.00 -2.56 7.57
CA TYR A 22 -5.54 -2.20 6.23
C TYR A 22 -4.80 -3.37 5.54
N SER A 23 -4.08 -4.18 6.30
CA SER A 23 -3.41 -5.36 5.76
C SER A 23 -4.39 -6.34 5.12
N VAL A 24 -5.55 -6.57 5.75
CA VAL A 24 -6.58 -7.46 5.21
C VAL A 24 -7.10 -6.99 3.86
N THR A 25 -7.25 -5.68 3.68
CA THR A 25 -7.73 -5.09 2.42
C THR A 25 -6.62 -4.99 1.36
N ALA A 26 -5.37 -4.75 1.77
CA ALA A 26 -4.23 -4.60 0.87
C ALA A 26 -3.67 -5.94 0.36
N LEU A 27 -3.69 -6.99 1.18
CA LEU A 27 -3.10 -8.29 0.85
C LEU A 27 -3.56 -8.89 -0.49
N PRO A 28 -4.86 -8.92 -0.83
CA PRO A 28 -5.31 -9.46 -2.12
C PRO A 28 -4.68 -8.74 -3.30
N LEU A 29 -4.61 -7.41 -3.26
CA LEU A 29 -3.99 -6.60 -4.30
C LEU A 29 -2.48 -6.88 -4.40
N CYS A 30 -1.78 -6.90 -3.26
CA CYS A 30 -0.35 -7.18 -3.20
C CYS A 30 -0.02 -8.55 -3.79
N VAL A 31 -0.76 -9.59 -3.38
CA VAL A 31 -0.56 -10.96 -3.87
C VAL A 31 -0.82 -11.03 -5.37
N TRP A 32 -1.89 -10.43 -5.85
CA TRP A 32 -2.23 -10.44 -7.28
C TRP A 32 -1.17 -9.74 -8.12
N MET A 33 -0.73 -8.55 -7.72
CA MET A 33 0.28 -7.78 -8.44
C MET A 33 1.63 -8.47 -8.45
N LEU A 34 2.11 -8.92 -7.29
CA LEU A 34 3.42 -9.56 -7.17
C LEU A 34 3.45 -10.93 -7.86
N LYS A 35 2.37 -11.72 -7.70
CA LYS A 35 2.24 -12.99 -8.42
C LYS A 35 2.27 -12.78 -9.93
N GLY A 36 1.50 -11.83 -10.44
CA GLY A 36 1.49 -11.52 -11.87
C GLY A 36 2.87 -11.16 -12.41
N TYR A 37 3.67 -10.44 -11.63
CA TYR A 37 5.05 -10.11 -12.01
C TYR A 37 5.97 -11.32 -11.92
N PHE A 38 5.92 -12.09 -10.84
CA PHE A 38 6.75 -13.28 -10.66
C PHE A 38 6.54 -14.31 -11.77
N ASP A 39 5.29 -14.45 -12.24
CA ASP A 39 4.96 -15.34 -13.35
C ASP A 39 5.61 -14.91 -14.69
N THR A 40 6.10 -13.66 -14.79
CA THR A 40 6.83 -13.18 -15.99
C THR A 40 8.34 -13.46 -15.94
N ILE A 41 8.87 -13.84 -14.80
CA ILE A 41 10.30 -14.13 -14.64
C ILE A 41 10.61 -15.47 -15.30
N PRO A 42 11.59 -15.53 -16.23
CA PRO A 42 11.97 -16.77 -16.88
C PRO A 42 12.49 -17.80 -15.87
N ARG A 43 12.00 -19.04 -15.97
CA ARG A 43 12.43 -20.13 -15.09
C ARG A 43 13.90 -20.53 -15.26
N GLU A 44 14.45 -20.27 -16.43
CA GLU A 44 15.85 -20.51 -16.77
C GLU A 44 16.81 -19.79 -15.82
N LEU A 45 16.41 -18.62 -15.30
CA LEU A 45 17.21 -17.90 -14.30
C LEU A 45 17.28 -18.65 -12.96
N GLU A 46 16.19 -19.28 -12.55
CA GLU A 46 16.16 -20.09 -11.34
C GLU A 46 16.96 -21.38 -11.53
N GLU A 47 16.83 -22.02 -12.69
CA GLU A 47 17.55 -23.25 -13.03
C GLU A 47 19.05 -23.02 -13.12
N ALA A 48 19.48 -21.95 -13.80
CA ALA A 48 20.90 -21.57 -13.87
C ALA A 48 21.50 -21.36 -12.47
N ALA A 49 20.80 -20.62 -11.62
CA ALA A 49 21.26 -20.39 -10.25
C ALA A 49 21.35 -21.66 -9.41
N ARG A 50 20.48 -22.64 -9.64
CA ARG A 50 20.55 -23.95 -8.98
C ARG A 50 21.74 -24.78 -9.47
N ILE A 51 22.05 -24.69 -10.77
CA ILE A 51 23.26 -25.32 -11.34
C ILE A 51 24.50 -24.71 -10.70
N ASP A 52 24.50 -23.39 -10.44
CA ASP A 52 25.57 -22.67 -9.73
C ASP A 52 25.61 -22.97 -8.21
N GLY A 53 24.79 -23.91 -7.72
CA GLY A 53 24.80 -24.37 -6.33
C GLY A 53 23.98 -23.53 -5.37
N CYS A 54 23.13 -22.58 -5.85
CA CYS A 54 22.27 -21.81 -4.99
C CYS A 54 21.11 -22.66 -4.44
N THR A 55 20.83 -22.50 -3.15
CA THR A 55 19.61 -23.03 -2.54
C THR A 55 18.38 -22.24 -3.02
N GLN A 56 17.19 -22.82 -2.91
CA GLN A 56 15.92 -22.12 -3.27
C GLN A 56 15.77 -20.76 -2.58
N PHE A 57 16.16 -20.69 -1.30
CA PHE A 57 16.09 -19.45 -0.53
C PHE A 57 17.10 -18.40 -1.06
N GLN A 58 18.29 -18.84 -1.48
CA GLN A 58 19.28 -17.95 -2.09
C GLN A 58 18.83 -17.46 -3.46
N VAL A 59 18.22 -18.31 -4.29
CA VAL A 59 17.62 -17.91 -5.58
C VAL A 59 16.57 -16.82 -5.35
N PHE A 60 15.66 -17.03 -4.40
CA PHE A 60 14.62 -16.05 -4.07
C PHE A 60 15.22 -14.69 -3.68
N TRP A 61 16.13 -14.64 -2.71
CA TRP A 61 16.67 -13.38 -2.19
C TRP A 61 17.71 -12.71 -3.08
N LYS A 62 18.52 -13.49 -3.82
CA LYS A 62 19.63 -12.94 -4.62
C LYS A 62 19.23 -12.66 -6.07
N ILE A 63 18.20 -13.30 -6.59
CA ILE A 63 17.79 -13.19 -7.99
C ILE A 63 16.37 -12.66 -8.11
N ILE A 64 15.38 -13.37 -7.54
CA ILE A 64 13.96 -13.03 -7.75
C ILE A 64 13.62 -11.68 -7.13
N ILE A 65 13.99 -11.43 -5.87
CA ILE A 65 13.67 -10.15 -5.21
C ILE A 65 14.33 -8.96 -5.89
N PRO A 66 15.63 -8.96 -6.23
CA PRO A 66 16.25 -7.84 -6.95
C PRO A 66 15.63 -7.57 -8.33
N LEU A 67 15.30 -8.61 -9.08
CA LEU A 67 14.61 -8.48 -10.37
C LEU A 67 13.20 -7.91 -10.20
N SER A 68 12.56 -8.21 -9.08
CA SER A 68 11.18 -7.79 -8.79
C SER A 68 11.08 -6.43 -8.10
N LEU A 69 12.19 -5.75 -7.83
CA LEU A 69 12.17 -4.43 -7.20
C LEU A 69 11.20 -3.43 -7.85
N PRO A 70 11.08 -3.33 -9.19
CA PRO A 70 10.11 -2.44 -9.81
C PRO A 70 8.66 -2.80 -9.43
N ALA A 71 8.30 -4.08 -9.46
CA ALA A 71 6.96 -4.53 -9.09
C ALA A 71 6.67 -4.36 -7.60
N ILE A 72 7.66 -4.63 -6.74
CA ILE A 72 7.56 -4.39 -5.30
C ILE A 72 7.34 -2.91 -5.02
N ALA A 73 8.10 -2.02 -5.69
CA ALA A 73 7.97 -0.58 -5.54
C ALA A 73 6.57 -0.08 -5.94
N VAL A 74 6.06 -0.55 -7.08
CA VAL A 74 4.71 -0.19 -7.56
C VAL A 74 3.64 -0.72 -6.60
N THR A 75 3.75 -1.97 -6.16
CA THR A 75 2.82 -2.59 -5.20
C THR A 75 2.82 -1.84 -3.87
N ALA A 76 4.00 -1.45 -3.36
CA ALA A 76 4.13 -0.66 -2.15
C ALA A 76 3.47 0.72 -2.28
N LEU A 77 3.66 1.39 -3.43
CA LEU A 77 3.01 2.67 -3.71
C LEU A 77 1.48 2.55 -3.70
N PHE A 78 0.91 1.56 -4.39
CA PHE A 78 -0.53 1.35 -4.41
C PHE A 78 -1.10 0.98 -3.04
N SER A 79 -0.38 0.15 -2.27
CA SER A 79 -0.77 -0.21 -0.91
C SER A 79 -0.75 1.01 0.02
N PHE A 80 0.26 1.87 -0.13
CA PHE A 80 0.33 3.14 0.60
C PHE A 80 -0.85 4.04 0.23
N LEU A 81 -1.14 4.22 -1.07
CA LEU A 81 -2.25 5.07 -1.52
C LEU A 81 -3.60 4.55 -1.03
N ALA A 82 -3.81 3.23 -1.04
CA ALA A 82 -5.01 2.61 -0.50
C ALA A 82 -5.19 2.89 1.00
N ALA A 83 -4.12 2.71 1.79
CA ALA A 83 -4.14 2.99 3.22
C ALA A 83 -4.25 4.49 3.54
N TRP A 84 -3.57 5.35 2.76
CA TRP A 84 -3.60 6.80 2.95
C TRP A 84 -4.98 7.40 2.72
N ASN A 85 -5.74 6.88 1.76
CA ASN A 85 -7.08 7.36 1.42
C ASN A 85 -8.19 6.59 2.18
N GLU A 86 -7.82 5.62 3.02
CA GLU A 86 -8.81 4.84 3.73
C GLU A 86 -9.53 5.68 4.78
N PHE A 87 -10.84 5.68 4.75
CA PHE A 87 -11.70 6.50 5.59
C PHE A 87 -12.63 5.67 6.49
N LEU A 88 -13.28 4.64 5.94
CA LEU A 88 -14.36 3.94 6.63
C LEU A 88 -13.89 3.09 7.80
N LEU A 89 -12.80 2.34 7.61
CA LEU A 89 -12.22 1.53 8.68
C LEU A 89 -11.60 2.42 9.75
N ALA A 90 -10.91 3.50 9.33
CA ALA A 90 -10.35 4.47 10.26
C ALA A 90 -11.42 5.13 11.11
N LEU A 91 -12.53 5.59 10.51
CA LEU A 91 -13.65 6.18 11.21
C LEU A 91 -14.34 5.18 12.16
N THR A 92 -14.38 3.90 11.76
CA THR A 92 -15.05 2.85 12.53
C THR A 92 -14.20 2.39 13.72
N PHE A 93 -12.88 2.32 13.56
CA PHE A 93 -11.98 1.76 14.58
C PHE A 93 -11.38 2.81 15.50
N ASN A 94 -11.25 4.05 15.02
CA ASN A 94 -10.77 5.18 15.81
C ASN A 94 -11.94 6.07 16.21
N THR A 95 -12.39 5.90 17.43
CA THR A 95 -13.50 6.68 18.01
C THR A 95 -13.00 7.91 18.80
N SER A 96 -11.70 8.02 19.04
CA SER A 96 -11.06 9.15 19.72
C SER A 96 -10.48 10.13 18.69
N ASN A 97 -10.69 11.43 18.93
CA ASN A 97 -10.15 12.48 18.05
C ASN A 97 -8.63 12.46 17.95
N ASP A 98 -7.94 12.03 19.02
CA ASP A 98 -6.47 11.98 19.06
C ASP A 98 -5.87 10.94 18.12
N ASN A 99 -6.69 9.99 17.67
CA ASN A 99 -6.28 8.88 16.79
C ASN A 99 -6.85 8.98 15.37
N TYR A 100 -7.43 10.13 15.00
CA TYR A 100 -7.99 10.29 13.66
C TYR A 100 -6.89 10.24 12.60
N THR A 101 -7.15 9.45 11.56
CA THR A 101 -6.36 9.53 10.34
C THR A 101 -6.66 10.82 9.59
N LEU A 102 -5.81 11.19 8.66
CA LEU A 102 -5.94 12.44 7.92
C LEU A 102 -7.28 12.56 7.17
N PRO A 103 -7.80 11.52 6.47
CA PRO A 103 -9.12 11.57 5.85
C PRO A 103 -10.27 11.79 6.86
N VAL A 104 -10.19 11.13 8.03
CA VAL A 104 -11.20 11.30 9.09
C VAL A 104 -11.13 12.69 9.68
N GLY A 105 -9.91 13.20 9.93
CA GLY A 105 -9.69 14.58 10.37
C GLY A 105 -10.23 15.59 9.36
N LEU A 106 -9.96 15.42 8.07
CA LEU A 106 -10.51 16.28 7.01
C LEU A 106 -12.02 16.31 7.02
N ALA A 107 -12.67 15.17 7.13
CA ALA A 107 -14.14 15.10 7.17
C ALA A 107 -14.74 15.86 8.36
N SER A 108 -14.01 16.03 9.46
CA SER A 108 -14.48 16.75 10.64
C SER A 108 -14.60 18.28 10.44
N PHE A 109 -13.92 18.84 9.43
CA PHE A 109 -14.02 20.27 9.09
C PHE A 109 -15.32 20.64 8.36
N ILE A 110 -16.00 19.64 7.78
CA ILE A 110 -17.25 19.82 7.06
C ILE A 110 -18.34 19.02 7.76
N SER A 111 -19.16 19.72 8.53
CA SER A 111 -20.34 19.17 9.18
C SER A 111 -21.58 20.01 8.84
N PRO A 112 -22.81 19.50 9.05
CA PRO A 112 -24.02 20.28 8.81
C PRO A 112 -24.08 21.61 9.57
N THR A 113 -23.39 21.70 10.71
CA THR A 113 -23.39 22.87 11.59
C THR A 113 -22.14 23.72 11.49
N LYS A 114 -21.06 23.21 10.85
CA LYS A 114 -19.77 23.90 10.76
C LYS A 114 -19.12 23.60 9.41
N GLN A 115 -18.91 24.65 8.63
CA GLN A 115 -18.32 24.55 7.29
C GLN A 115 -17.06 25.41 7.21
N LEU A 116 -15.92 24.82 7.52
CA LEU A 116 -14.59 25.47 7.48
C LEU A 116 -13.89 25.14 6.15
N TRP A 117 -14.41 25.68 5.05
CA TRP A 117 -13.89 25.40 3.71
C TRP A 117 -12.42 25.81 3.53
N GLY A 118 -11.99 26.91 4.16
CA GLY A 118 -10.62 27.37 4.09
C GLY A 118 -9.64 26.38 4.75
N ASP A 119 -9.96 25.94 5.96
CA ASP A 119 -9.13 24.98 6.72
C ASP A 119 -9.13 23.61 6.03
N PHE A 120 -10.29 23.18 5.51
CA PHE A 120 -10.41 21.96 4.71
C PHE A 120 -9.52 22.00 3.47
N ALA A 121 -9.53 23.10 2.70
CA ALA A 121 -8.72 23.27 1.52
C ALA A 121 -7.21 23.28 1.86
N ALA A 122 -6.83 24.00 2.90
CA ALA A 122 -5.44 24.08 3.36
C ALA A 122 -4.91 22.68 3.79
N LEU A 123 -5.69 21.96 4.58
CA LEU A 123 -5.31 20.61 5.03
C LEU A 123 -5.30 19.61 3.88
N SER A 124 -6.19 19.74 2.89
CA SER A 124 -6.19 18.91 1.68
C SER A 124 -4.92 19.08 0.86
N ILE A 125 -4.41 20.30 0.74
CA ILE A 125 -3.13 20.57 0.06
C ILE A 125 -1.98 19.90 0.84
N ILE A 126 -1.94 20.03 2.15
CA ILE A 126 -0.93 19.37 3.00
C ILE A 126 -1.01 17.85 2.83
N ALA A 127 -2.23 17.30 2.79
CA ALA A 127 -2.46 15.87 2.59
C ALA A 127 -1.97 15.35 1.24
N ALA A 128 -1.97 16.20 0.21
CA ALA A 128 -1.48 15.83 -1.12
C ALA A 128 0.06 15.75 -1.21
N ILE A 129 0.79 16.50 -0.36
CA ILE A 129 2.25 16.59 -0.43
C ILE A 129 2.94 15.22 -0.36
N PRO A 130 2.66 14.34 0.63
CA PRO A 130 3.31 13.03 0.70
C PRO A 130 3.01 12.15 -0.51
N ILE A 131 1.79 12.22 -1.04
CA ILE A 131 1.38 11.45 -2.22
C ILE A 131 2.19 11.88 -3.44
N VAL A 132 2.25 13.19 -3.70
CA VAL A 132 3.00 13.77 -4.83
C VAL A 132 4.49 13.43 -4.70
N PHE A 133 5.05 13.56 -3.51
CA PHE A 133 6.45 13.24 -3.25
C PHE A 133 6.76 11.76 -3.52
N LEU A 134 5.94 10.86 -3.02
CA LEU A 134 6.11 9.43 -3.28
C LEU A 134 5.92 9.11 -4.77
N PHE A 135 4.94 9.71 -5.43
CA PHE A 135 4.73 9.51 -6.86
C PHE A 135 5.97 9.92 -7.67
N ILE A 136 6.58 11.07 -7.37
CA ILE A 136 7.81 11.54 -8.05
C ILE A 136 8.96 10.52 -7.85
N ILE A 137 9.09 9.94 -6.66
CA ILE A 137 10.13 8.93 -6.39
C ILE A 137 9.86 7.64 -7.17
N PHE A 138 8.62 7.17 -7.16
CA PHE A 138 8.26 5.86 -7.69
C PHE A 138 7.92 5.86 -9.19
N GLN A 139 7.71 7.02 -9.84
CA GLN A 139 7.35 7.15 -11.25
C GLN A 139 8.28 6.39 -12.20
N LYS A 140 9.59 6.36 -11.92
CA LYS A 140 10.57 5.63 -12.71
C LYS A 140 10.31 4.12 -12.78
N TYR A 141 9.76 3.55 -11.71
CA TYR A 141 9.41 2.14 -11.66
C TYR A 141 8.08 1.84 -12.37
N LEU A 142 7.14 2.80 -12.36
CA LEU A 142 5.87 2.71 -13.10
C LEU A 142 6.12 2.66 -14.60
N ILE A 143 6.99 3.53 -15.12
CA ILE A 143 7.30 3.59 -16.56
C ILE A 143 7.95 2.27 -17.03
N ASN A 144 8.92 1.75 -16.27
CA ASN A 144 9.61 0.51 -16.61
C ASN A 144 8.69 -0.72 -16.56
N GLY A 145 7.71 -0.75 -15.63
CA GLY A 145 6.73 -1.83 -15.53
C GLY A 145 5.72 -1.85 -16.68
N LEU A 146 5.31 -0.69 -17.17
CA LEU A 146 4.37 -0.56 -18.29
C LEU A 146 5.01 -0.93 -19.64
N THR A 147 6.29 -0.60 -19.83
CA THR A 147 7.01 -0.91 -21.07
C THR A 147 7.37 -2.39 -21.20
N ALA A 148 7.62 -3.09 -20.10
CA ALA A 148 7.87 -4.54 -20.10
C ALA A 148 6.62 -5.36 -20.51
N GLY A 149 5.42 -4.84 -20.28
CA GLY A 149 4.16 -5.48 -20.70
C GLY A 149 3.71 -5.18 -22.12
N SER A 150 4.27 -4.16 -22.78
CA SER A 150 3.85 -3.70 -24.11
C SER A 150 4.65 -4.31 -25.27
N VAL A 151 5.70 -5.06 -25.00
CA VAL A 151 6.52 -5.74 -26.04
C VAL A 151 6.09 -7.22 -26.19
N LYS A 152 4.80 -7.46 -26.36
CA LYS A 152 4.24 -8.69 -26.91
C LYS A 152 3.45 -8.31 -28.16
N GLY A 153 4.16 -7.99 -29.21
CA GLY A 153 3.67 -7.91 -30.58
C GLY A 153 4.60 -8.71 -31.46
#